data_45e72c8a69c4fd692f8b7907a5eb2c5c
#
_entry.id   45e72c8a69c4fd692f8b7907a5eb2c5c
#
_cell.length_a   1.000
_cell.length_b   1.000
_cell.length_c   1.000
_cell.angle_alpha   90.00
_cell.angle_beta   90.00
_cell.angle_gamma   90.00
#
_symmetry.space_group_name_H-M   'P 1'
#
loop_
_entity.id
_entity.type
_entity.pdbx_description
1 polymer ?
#
loop_
_entity_poly.entity_id
_entity_poly.type
_entity_poly.pdbx_seq_one_letter_code
_entity_poly.pdbx_strand_id
1 'polypeptide(L)'
;VIARKTKSIATNRKKLEKEDQKFAKNKTLGFQTIRSLATVFVGFLIAAAVAIPVGIMCGLNKIVMACLTPIISIFRPVSPVVWLLIFQIVVGAFFLPDPASHPLFTTLNQAEFFASSWLEFGNPLAYLQTDAAMIFSACTVAMCALWPALVNTALGVSAIDRDHLNVARVLKLGFWARLFKIIIPSSLPLVFAGLRISLGVGWMVLIAAEALSSSDGLGKYVWDEYQNGSSQSFANIILACFIVGIIGFFLDRIMIVLQRLVSFDDGSSTA
;
A
#
# COMPACT_ATOMS: atom_id res chain seq x y z
N VAL A 1 17.02 -37.81 35.70
CA VAL A 1 16.47 -37.98 34.35
C VAL A 1 14.99 -37.54 34.33
N ILE A 2 14.13 -38.00 35.24
CA ILE A 2 12.70 -37.73 35.29
C ILE A 2 12.43 -36.23 35.50
N ALA A 3 13.06 -35.58 36.48
CA ALA A 3 12.88 -34.12 36.77
C ALA A 3 13.27 -33.22 35.58
N ARG A 4 14.26 -33.62 34.77
CA ARG A 4 14.69 -32.88 33.58
C ARG A 4 13.67 -33.00 32.45
N LYS A 5 13.08 -34.21 32.27
CA LYS A 5 11.98 -34.42 31.32
C LYS A 5 10.71 -33.66 31.70
N THR A 6 10.35 -33.64 32.98
CA THR A 6 9.17 -32.92 33.48
C THR A 6 9.32 -31.39 33.26
N LYS A 7 10.51 -30.83 33.47
CA LYS A 7 10.80 -29.41 33.21
C LYS A 7 10.74 -29.09 31.73
N SER A 8 11.22 -29.99 30.85
CA SER A 8 11.11 -29.83 29.39
C SER A 8 9.66 -29.86 28.91
N ILE A 9 8.84 -30.78 29.43
CA ILE A 9 7.40 -30.88 29.09
C ILE A 9 6.64 -29.59 29.53
N ALA A 10 6.92 -29.09 30.74
CA ALA A 10 6.31 -27.87 31.22
C ALA A 10 6.70 -26.65 30.38
N THR A 11 7.94 -26.55 29.89
CA THR A 11 8.42 -25.51 29.01
C THR A 11 7.76 -25.60 27.63
N ASN A 12 7.63 -26.80 27.08
CA ASN A 12 6.97 -27.02 25.79
C ASN A 12 5.46 -26.74 25.86
N ARG A 13 4.78 -27.09 26.95
CA ARG A 13 3.37 -26.70 27.18
C ARG A 13 3.19 -25.19 27.18
N LYS A 14 4.03 -24.45 27.90
CA LYS A 14 3.98 -22.98 27.90
C LYS A 14 4.27 -22.36 26.53
N LYS A 15 5.11 -22.99 25.72
CA LYS A 15 5.34 -22.54 24.33
C LYS A 15 4.10 -22.81 23.46
N LEU A 16 3.50 -24.00 23.56
CA LEU A 16 2.26 -24.33 22.85
C LEU A 16 1.11 -23.42 23.25
N GLU A 17 0.89 -23.17 24.54
CA GLU A 17 -0.15 -22.23 25.02
C GLU A 17 0.07 -20.81 24.47
N LYS A 18 1.32 -20.34 24.37
CA LYS A 18 1.63 -19.03 23.76
C LYS A 18 1.38 -19.03 22.26
N GLU A 19 1.70 -20.11 21.57
CA GLU A 19 1.41 -20.26 20.14
C GLU A 19 -0.09 -20.33 19.90
N ASP A 20 -0.84 -21.10 20.68
CA ASP A 20 -2.30 -21.19 20.58
C ASP A 20 -2.97 -19.82 20.86
N GLN A 21 -2.48 -19.06 21.85
CA GLN A 21 -2.95 -17.70 22.11
C GLN A 21 -2.61 -16.73 20.94
N LYS A 22 -1.44 -16.90 20.33
CA LYS A 22 -1.04 -16.11 19.15
C LYS A 22 -1.90 -16.48 17.94
N PHE A 23 -2.18 -17.76 17.73
CA PHE A 23 -3.09 -18.24 16.69
C PHE A 23 -4.53 -17.73 16.91
N ALA A 24 -5.04 -17.78 18.13
CA ALA A 24 -6.37 -17.28 18.46
C ALA A 24 -6.48 -15.76 18.26
N LYS A 25 -5.45 -15.00 18.62
CA LYS A 25 -5.37 -13.55 18.43
C LYS A 25 -5.30 -13.18 16.95
N ASN A 26 -4.54 -13.91 16.15
CA ASN A 26 -4.40 -13.67 14.71
C ASN A 26 -5.70 -14.03 13.93
N LYS A 27 -6.56 -14.88 14.49
CA LYS A 27 -7.88 -15.21 13.91
C LYS A 27 -8.96 -14.16 14.18
N THR A 28 -8.69 -13.15 15.02
CA THR A 28 -9.68 -12.13 15.33
C THR A 28 -9.82 -11.16 14.16
N LEU A 29 -11.05 -11.02 13.61
CA LEU A 29 -11.37 -10.10 12.50
C LEU A 29 -10.81 -8.69 12.70
N GLY A 30 -10.84 -8.16 13.93
CA GLY A 30 -10.31 -6.84 14.25
C GLY A 30 -8.80 -6.72 14.01
N PHE A 31 -8.02 -7.73 14.40
CA PHE A 31 -6.57 -7.74 14.17
C PHE A 31 -6.22 -7.79 12.69
N GLN A 32 -6.94 -8.63 11.94
CA GLN A 32 -6.74 -8.77 10.49
C GLN A 32 -7.14 -7.50 9.73
N THR A 33 -8.20 -6.82 10.19
CA THR A 33 -8.59 -5.52 9.65
C THR A 33 -7.50 -4.47 9.81
N ILE A 34 -6.87 -4.38 11.00
CA ILE A 34 -5.79 -3.42 11.25
C ILE A 34 -4.57 -3.74 10.37
N ARG A 35 -4.23 -5.03 10.20
CA ARG A 35 -3.12 -5.43 9.31
C ARG A 35 -3.39 -5.07 7.86
N SER A 36 -4.58 -5.37 7.34
CA SER A 36 -4.96 -4.98 5.97
C SER A 36 -4.90 -3.47 5.78
N LEU A 37 -5.40 -2.68 6.73
CA LEU A 37 -5.30 -1.22 6.69
C LEU A 37 -3.85 -0.76 6.66
N ALA A 38 -2.99 -1.31 7.50
CA ALA A 38 -1.57 -0.97 7.52
C ALA A 38 -0.90 -1.30 6.17
N THR A 39 -1.16 -2.49 5.61
CA THR A 39 -0.59 -2.93 4.34
C THR A 39 -1.03 -2.03 3.18
N VAL A 40 -2.34 -1.68 3.10
CA VAL A 40 -2.82 -0.79 2.03
C VAL A 40 -2.23 0.61 2.15
N PHE A 41 -2.11 1.15 3.36
CA PHE A 41 -1.51 2.47 3.54
C PHE A 41 -0.03 2.49 3.18
N VAL A 42 0.75 1.47 3.54
CA VAL A 42 2.15 1.35 3.14
C VAL A 42 2.26 1.30 1.61
N GLY A 43 1.52 0.40 0.95
CA GLY A 43 1.52 0.30 -0.51
C GLY A 43 1.07 1.60 -1.20
N PHE A 44 0.01 2.23 -0.69
CA PHE A 44 -0.50 3.50 -1.19
C PHE A 44 0.50 4.66 -1.04
N LEU A 45 1.19 4.76 0.11
CA LEU A 45 2.20 5.79 0.32
C LEU A 45 3.41 5.60 -0.61
N ILE A 46 3.84 4.36 -0.83
CA ILE A 46 4.90 4.06 -1.80
C ILE A 46 4.45 4.48 -3.22
N ALA A 47 3.22 4.11 -3.61
CA ALA A 47 2.65 4.51 -4.89
C ALA A 47 2.60 6.02 -5.05
N ALA A 48 2.10 6.75 -4.05
CA ALA A 48 1.99 8.20 -4.07
C ALA A 48 3.36 8.89 -4.13
N ALA A 49 4.33 8.39 -3.35
CA ALA A 49 5.70 8.91 -3.33
C ALA A 49 6.41 8.82 -4.69
N VAL A 50 6.06 7.83 -5.51
CA VAL A 50 6.60 7.68 -6.88
C VAL A 50 5.70 8.39 -7.90
N ALA A 51 4.38 8.20 -7.80
CA ALA A 51 3.43 8.69 -8.79
C ALA A 51 3.36 10.22 -8.85
N ILE A 52 3.42 10.91 -7.70
CA ILE A 52 3.32 12.38 -7.67
C ILE A 52 4.52 13.04 -8.34
N PRO A 53 5.78 12.77 -7.97
CA PRO A 53 6.93 13.38 -8.63
C PRO A 53 7.01 13.04 -10.13
N VAL A 54 6.81 11.77 -10.49
CA VAL A 54 6.83 11.35 -11.90
C VAL A 54 5.66 11.98 -12.68
N GLY A 55 4.47 12.04 -12.09
CA GLY A 55 3.29 12.70 -12.69
C GLY A 55 3.50 14.20 -12.90
N ILE A 56 4.12 14.90 -11.96
CA ILE A 56 4.50 16.31 -12.13
C ILE A 56 5.48 16.47 -13.29
N MET A 57 6.51 15.64 -13.36
CA MET A 57 7.47 15.66 -14.47
C MET A 57 6.77 15.43 -15.83
N CYS A 58 5.86 14.47 -15.90
CA CYS A 58 5.06 14.19 -17.09
C CYS A 58 4.15 15.36 -17.49
N GLY A 59 3.51 15.99 -16.52
CA GLY A 59 2.62 17.13 -16.77
C GLY A 59 3.36 18.40 -17.22
N LEU A 60 4.60 18.58 -16.73
CA LEU A 60 5.46 19.72 -17.14
C LEU A 60 6.10 19.54 -18.50
N ASN A 61 6.38 18.32 -18.92
CA ASN A 61 7.13 18.04 -20.15
C ASN A 61 6.41 16.99 -21.00
N LYS A 62 5.92 17.44 -22.16
CA LYS A 62 5.22 16.59 -23.15
C LYS A 62 6.09 15.46 -23.68
N ILE A 63 7.41 15.64 -23.74
CA ILE A 63 8.34 14.60 -24.22
C ILE A 63 8.40 13.47 -23.19
N VAL A 64 8.52 13.80 -21.90
CA VAL A 64 8.52 12.80 -20.81
C VAL A 64 7.20 12.03 -20.82
N MET A 65 6.08 12.73 -20.96
CA MET A 65 4.76 12.08 -21.04
C MET A 65 4.68 11.14 -22.25
N ALA A 66 5.15 11.58 -23.44
CA ALA A 66 5.16 10.75 -24.65
C ALA A 66 6.02 9.48 -24.49
N CYS A 67 7.17 9.59 -23.80
CA CYS A 67 8.04 8.44 -23.51
C CYS A 67 7.42 7.47 -22.50
N LEU A 68 6.70 7.98 -21.48
CA LEU A 68 6.06 7.14 -20.48
C LEU A 68 4.72 6.55 -20.92
N THR A 69 4.02 7.16 -21.84
CA THR A 69 2.70 6.70 -22.32
C THR A 69 2.71 5.23 -22.76
N PRO A 70 3.66 4.72 -23.59
CA PRO A 70 3.68 3.30 -23.95
C PRO A 70 3.90 2.40 -22.73
N ILE A 71 4.75 2.80 -21.79
CA ILE A 71 5.00 2.06 -20.55
C ILE A 71 3.73 1.96 -19.71
N ILE A 72 3.04 3.08 -19.51
CA ILE A 72 1.76 3.14 -18.80
C ILE A 72 0.73 2.23 -19.48
N SER A 73 0.64 2.28 -20.80
CA SER A 73 -0.32 1.49 -21.58
C SER A 73 -0.08 -0.02 -21.50
N ILE A 74 1.18 -0.45 -21.37
CA ILE A 74 1.55 -1.87 -21.21
C ILE A 74 1.31 -2.36 -19.79
N PHE A 75 1.74 -1.59 -18.77
CA PHE A 75 1.73 -2.08 -17.39
C PHE A 75 0.41 -1.83 -16.64
N ARG A 76 -0.36 -0.82 -17.01
CA ARG A 76 -1.65 -0.51 -16.40
C ARG A 76 -2.68 -1.65 -16.48
N PRO A 77 -2.85 -2.37 -17.61
CA PRO A 77 -3.82 -3.47 -17.70
C PRO A 77 -3.29 -4.79 -17.12
N VAL A 78 -2.07 -4.86 -16.62
CA VAL A 78 -1.52 -6.09 -16.03
C VAL A 78 -2.30 -6.45 -14.76
N SER A 79 -2.73 -7.73 -14.70
CA SER A 79 -3.50 -8.26 -13.58
C SER A 79 -2.73 -8.11 -12.25
N PRO A 80 -3.40 -7.72 -11.16
CA PRO A 80 -2.81 -7.68 -9.83
C PRO A 80 -2.16 -9.00 -9.39
N VAL A 81 -2.73 -10.13 -9.81
CA VAL A 81 -2.20 -11.47 -9.50
C VAL A 81 -0.83 -11.69 -10.13
N VAL A 82 -0.62 -11.20 -11.35
CA VAL A 82 0.69 -11.30 -12.02
C VAL A 82 1.73 -10.47 -11.27
N TRP A 83 1.38 -9.25 -10.84
CA TRP A 83 2.26 -8.43 -10.01
C TRP A 83 2.61 -9.12 -8.69
N LEU A 84 1.62 -9.75 -8.03
CA LEU A 84 1.86 -10.50 -6.81
C LEU A 84 2.88 -11.62 -7.01
N LEU A 85 2.72 -12.43 -8.06
CA LEU A 85 3.66 -13.52 -8.37
C LEU A 85 5.07 -12.99 -8.67
N ILE A 86 5.19 -11.90 -9.41
CA ILE A 86 6.48 -11.26 -9.68
C ILE A 86 7.12 -10.81 -8.37
N PHE A 87 6.39 -10.13 -7.48
CA PHE A 87 6.93 -9.69 -6.20
C PHE A 87 7.24 -10.84 -5.25
N GLN A 88 6.47 -11.93 -5.26
CA GLN A 88 6.81 -13.14 -4.51
C GLN A 88 8.16 -13.72 -4.96
N ILE A 89 8.42 -13.75 -6.27
CA ILE A 89 9.71 -14.24 -6.79
C ILE A 89 10.83 -13.27 -6.45
N VAL A 90 10.67 -11.99 -6.77
CA VAL A 90 11.72 -10.97 -6.61
C VAL A 90 12.04 -10.75 -5.13
N VAL A 91 11.03 -10.41 -4.32
CA VAL A 91 11.23 -10.14 -2.89
C VAL A 91 11.55 -11.43 -2.13
N GLY A 92 10.94 -12.57 -2.53
CA GLY A 92 11.26 -13.88 -1.97
C GLY A 92 12.73 -14.25 -2.17
N ALA A 93 13.28 -13.95 -3.34
CA ALA A 93 14.71 -14.13 -3.60
C ALA A 93 15.61 -13.25 -2.71
N PHE A 94 15.11 -12.11 -2.23
CA PHE A 94 15.84 -11.23 -1.32
C PHE A 94 15.65 -11.55 0.17
N PHE A 95 14.50 -12.07 0.58
CA PHE A 95 14.12 -12.26 1.99
C PHE A 95 14.10 -13.73 2.45
N LEU A 96 14.11 -14.70 1.54
CA LEU A 96 14.23 -16.12 1.87
C LEU A 96 15.70 -16.53 1.69
N PRO A 97 16.49 -16.62 2.75
CA PRO A 97 17.88 -17.00 2.62
C PRO A 97 17.96 -18.51 2.34
N ASP A 98 18.35 -18.89 1.13
CA ASP A 98 19.12 -20.10 0.95
C ASP A 98 20.57 -19.73 1.28
N PRO A 99 21.14 -20.22 2.41
CA PRO A 99 22.44 -19.75 2.90
C PRO A 99 23.61 -20.07 1.96
N ALA A 100 23.38 -20.81 0.90
CA ALA A 100 24.43 -21.40 0.08
C ALA A 100 24.76 -20.68 -1.21
N SER A 101 24.00 -19.68 -1.68
CA SER A 101 24.12 -19.34 -3.09
C SER A 101 24.44 -17.90 -3.52
N HIS A 102 24.40 -16.86 -2.68
CA HIS A 102 24.71 -15.51 -3.19
C HIS A 102 25.40 -14.53 -2.23
N PRO A 103 26.58 -13.97 -2.61
CA PRO A 103 27.28 -12.94 -1.83
C PRO A 103 26.52 -11.60 -1.69
N LEU A 104 25.50 -11.35 -2.52
CA LEU A 104 24.58 -10.20 -2.38
C LEU A 104 23.62 -10.36 -1.19
N PHE A 105 23.30 -11.59 -0.79
CA PHE A 105 22.42 -11.87 0.35
C PHE A 105 23.06 -11.59 1.71
N THR A 106 24.36 -11.72 1.84
CA THR A 106 25.09 -11.37 3.08
C THR A 106 25.11 -9.87 3.35
N THR A 107 25.06 -9.03 2.33
CA THR A 107 24.95 -7.57 2.47
C THR A 107 23.52 -7.11 2.79
N LEU A 108 22.50 -7.87 2.41
CA LEU A 108 21.09 -7.56 2.71
C LEU A 108 20.64 -8.05 4.08
N ASN A 109 21.28 -9.08 4.66
CA ASN A 109 21.14 -9.42 6.08
C ASN A 109 21.62 -8.26 6.99
N GLN A 110 22.49 -7.39 6.51
CA GLN A 110 22.81 -6.14 7.21
C GLN A 110 21.64 -5.14 7.15
N ALA A 111 20.78 -5.19 6.14
CA ALA A 111 19.56 -4.39 6.08
C ALA A 111 18.49 -4.87 7.08
N GLU A 112 18.40 -6.17 7.36
CA GLU A 112 17.60 -6.70 8.48
C GLU A 112 18.13 -6.23 9.83
N PHE A 113 19.44 -6.14 10.00
CA PHE A 113 20.07 -5.57 11.19
C PHE A 113 19.72 -4.06 11.34
N PHE A 114 19.71 -3.30 10.26
CA PHE A 114 19.25 -1.90 10.28
C PHE A 114 17.75 -1.79 10.54
N ALA A 115 16.91 -2.63 9.94
CA ALA A 115 15.47 -2.64 10.18
C ALA A 115 15.15 -3.07 11.62
N SER A 116 15.82 -4.06 12.19
CA SER A 116 15.63 -4.51 13.57
C SER A 116 16.10 -3.47 14.58
N SER A 117 17.21 -2.77 14.34
CA SER A 117 17.72 -1.75 15.25
C SER A 117 16.84 -0.48 15.28
N TRP A 118 16.17 -0.13 14.19
CA TRP A 118 15.15 0.94 14.18
C TRP A 118 13.85 0.54 14.88
N LEU A 119 13.54 -0.77 14.95
CA LEU A 119 12.35 -1.33 15.59
C LEU A 119 12.52 -1.50 17.12
N GLU A 120 13.73 -1.61 17.64
CA GLU A 120 14.01 -1.70 19.09
C GLU A 120 13.81 -0.39 19.85
N PHE A 121 13.76 0.76 19.16
CA PHE A 121 13.50 2.07 19.78
C PHE A 121 12.01 2.34 20.04
N GLY A 122 11.34 1.44 20.77
CA GLY A 122 10.03 1.74 21.42
C GLY A 122 8.88 2.07 20.44
N ASN A 123 8.91 1.57 19.24
CA ASN A 123 7.96 1.90 18.18
C ASN A 123 6.65 1.13 18.33
N PRO A 124 5.47 1.81 18.31
CA PRO A 124 4.17 1.14 18.25
C PRO A 124 3.99 0.28 16.98
N LEU A 125 4.89 0.44 15.99
CA LEU A 125 4.97 -0.37 14.76
C LEU A 125 5.64 -1.74 14.96
N ALA A 126 6.25 -2.04 16.11
CA ALA A 126 6.77 -3.38 16.43
C ALA A 126 5.67 -4.47 16.49
N TYR A 127 4.39 -4.06 16.54
CA TYR A 127 3.25 -4.95 16.37
C TYR A 127 3.03 -5.41 14.91
N LEU A 128 3.60 -4.71 13.96
CA LEU A 128 3.64 -5.10 12.56
C LEU A 128 4.91 -5.93 12.36
N GLN A 129 4.90 -7.20 12.79
CA GLN A 129 5.88 -8.14 12.26
C GLN A 129 5.75 -8.09 10.74
N THR A 130 6.74 -7.49 10.09
CA THR A 130 6.81 -7.40 8.63
C THR A 130 7.14 -8.78 8.08
N ASP A 131 6.13 -9.63 8.02
CA ASP A 131 6.24 -10.90 7.31
C ASP A 131 6.51 -10.58 5.84
N ALA A 132 7.38 -11.32 5.19
CA ALA A 132 7.67 -11.17 3.76
C ALA A 132 6.38 -11.10 2.91
N ALA A 133 5.34 -11.83 3.31
CA ALA A 133 4.02 -11.82 2.69
C ALA A 133 3.33 -10.44 2.73
N MET A 134 3.49 -9.66 3.80
CA MET A 134 3.00 -8.28 3.87
C MET A 134 3.72 -7.38 2.86
N ILE A 135 5.03 -7.56 2.69
CA ILE A 135 5.82 -6.79 1.72
C ILE A 135 5.38 -7.10 0.30
N PHE A 136 5.14 -8.39 -0.04
CA PHE A 136 4.62 -8.76 -1.37
C PHE A 136 3.28 -8.08 -1.66
N SER A 137 2.37 -8.13 -0.70
CA SER A 137 1.05 -7.53 -0.81
C SER A 137 1.15 -6.00 -0.93
N ALA A 138 1.98 -5.34 -0.12
CA ALA A 138 2.19 -3.90 -0.19
C ALA A 138 2.82 -3.45 -1.52
N CYS A 139 3.82 -4.17 -2.05
CA CYS A 139 4.41 -3.90 -3.35
C CYS A 139 3.40 -4.08 -4.49
N THR A 140 2.55 -5.11 -4.42
CA THR A 140 1.47 -5.34 -5.39
C THR A 140 0.47 -4.19 -5.38
N VAL A 141 0.03 -3.76 -4.19
CA VAL A 141 -0.83 -2.58 -4.01
C VAL A 141 -0.16 -1.34 -4.60
N ALA A 142 1.12 -1.12 -4.29
CA ALA A 142 1.86 0.04 -4.78
C ALA A 142 1.89 0.10 -6.31
N MET A 143 2.18 -1.01 -6.99
CA MET A 143 2.20 -1.07 -8.46
C MET A 143 0.84 -0.81 -9.08
N CYS A 144 -0.24 -1.36 -8.51
CA CYS A 144 -1.59 -1.18 -9.04
C CYS A 144 -2.13 0.23 -8.75
N ALA A 145 -1.83 0.80 -7.58
CA ALA A 145 -2.25 2.13 -7.16
C ALA A 145 -1.45 3.27 -7.84
N LEU A 146 -0.25 2.99 -8.36
CA LEU A 146 0.64 3.96 -8.97
C LEU A 146 0.02 4.62 -10.20
N TRP A 147 -0.60 3.85 -11.08
CA TRP A 147 -1.04 4.34 -12.39
C TRP A 147 -2.15 5.40 -12.33
N PRO A 148 -3.22 5.23 -11.55
CA PRO A 148 -4.25 6.27 -11.42
C PRO A 148 -3.70 7.56 -10.83
N ALA A 149 -2.85 7.49 -9.81
CA ALA A 149 -2.24 8.65 -9.19
C ALA A 149 -1.33 9.38 -10.18
N LEU A 150 -0.48 8.67 -10.92
CA LEU A 150 0.45 9.22 -11.89
C LEU A 150 -0.28 9.97 -13.01
N VAL A 151 -1.26 9.29 -13.64
CA VAL A 151 -1.98 9.87 -14.78
C VAL A 151 -2.79 11.11 -14.36
N ASN A 152 -3.49 11.05 -13.22
CA ASN A 152 -4.26 12.19 -12.72
C ASN A 152 -3.35 13.35 -12.28
N THR A 153 -2.17 13.06 -11.70
CA THR A 153 -1.18 14.09 -11.37
C THR A 153 -0.67 14.76 -12.64
N ALA A 154 -0.32 13.99 -13.67
CA ALA A 154 0.14 14.52 -14.95
C ALA A 154 -0.95 15.39 -15.62
N LEU A 155 -2.21 14.93 -15.60
CA LEU A 155 -3.34 15.70 -16.09
C LEU A 155 -3.53 16.99 -15.29
N GLY A 156 -3.46 16.94 -13.95
CA GLY A 156 -3.59 18.10 -13.09
C GLY A 156 -2.56 19.18 -13.41
N VAL A 157 -1.31 18.77 -13.60
CA VAL A 157 -0.23 19.72 -13.94
C VAL A 157 -0.36 20.25 -15.38
N SER A 158 -0.80 19.42 -16.32
CA SER A 158 -0.96 19.84 -17.72
C SER A 158 -2.18 20.71 -17.96
N ALA A 159 -3.19 20.65 -17.08
CA ALA A 159 -4.44 21.40 -17.14
C ALA A 159 -4.35 22.80 -16.50
N ILE A 160 -3.20 23.18 -15.92
CA ILE A 160 -3.01 24.49 -15.30
C ILE A 160 -3.19 25.60 -16.35
N ASP A 161 -4.00 26.60 -16.02
CA ASP A 161 -4.28 27.74 -16.88
C ASP A 161 -2.98 28.49 -17.26
N ARG A 162 -2.92 28.90 -18.52
CA ARG A 162 -1.81 29.69 -19.05
C ARG A 162 -1.62 31.00 -18.33
N ASP A 163 -2.71 31.59 -17.83
CA ASP A 163 -2.66 32.88 -17.12
C ASP A 163 -1.90 32.75 -15.80
N HIS A 164 -2.08 31.69 -15.05
CA HIS A 164 -1.27 31.43 -13.87
C HIS A 164 0.22 31.27 -14.20
N LEU A 165 0.54 30.64 -15.34
CA LEU A 165 1.92 30.49 -15.79
C LEU A 165 2.52 31.78 -16.31
N ASN A 166 1.69 32.66 -16.90
CA ASN A 166 2.10 33.99 -17.36
C ASN A 166 2.39 34.94 -16.17
N VAL A 167 1.56 34.93 -15.13
CA VAL A 167 1.82 35.62 -13.86
C VAL A 167 3.17 35.22 -13.28
N ALA A 168 3.48 33.90 -13.26
CA ALA A 168 4.79 33.41 -12.79
C ALA A 168 5.96 33.98 -13.60
N ARG A 169 5.79 34.17 -14.92
CA ARG A 169 6.81 34.78 -15.81
C ARG A 169 6.99 36.26 -15.56
N VAL A 170 5.89 37.00 -15.41
CA VAL A 170 5.94 38.42 -15.11
C VAL A 170 6.65 38.68 -13.76
N LEU A 171 6.34 37.88 -12.76
CA LEU A 171 6.99 37.93 -11.44
C LEU A 171 8.43 37.37 -11.43
N LYS A 172 8.95 36.91 -12.58
CA LYS A 172 10.30 36.28 -12.73
C LYS A 172 10.58 35.22 -11.68
N LEU A 173 9.57 34.39 -11.34
CA LEU A 173 9.72 33.34 -10.34
C LEU A 173 10.69 32.26 -10.85
N GLY A 174 11.65 31.88 -10.00
CA GLY A 174 12.53 30.74 -10.25
C GLY A 174 11.74 29.41 -10.30
N PHE A 175 12.36 28.37 -10.87
CA PHE A 175 11.73 27.05 -11.06
C PHE A 175 11.05 26.51 -9.78
N TRP A 176 11.76 26.47 -8.65
CA TRP A 176 11.25 25.98 -7.38
C TRP A 176 10.09 26.83 -6.84
N ALA A 177 10.22 28.16 -6.93
CA ALA A 177 9.14 29.06 -6.49
C ALA A 177 7.87 28.87 -7.33
N ARG A 178 8.01 28.70 -8.64
CA ARG A 178 6.90 28.40 -9.55
C ARG A 178 6.29 27.04 -9.26
N LEU A 179 7.10 26.02 -8.98
CA LEU A 179 6.65 24.66 -8.65
C LEU A 179 5.79 24.67 -7.38
N PHE A 180 6.32 25.20 -6.27
CA PHE A 180 5.65 25.13 -4.97
C PHE A 180 4.52 26.14 -4.78
N LYS A 181 4.60 27.32 -5.43
CA LYS A 181 3.60 28.38 -5.23
C LYS A 181 2.46 28.37 -6.26
N ILE A 182 2.66 27.76 -7.43
CA ILE A 182 1.67 27.78 -8.51
C ILE A 182 1.33 26.36 -8.96
N ILE A 183 2.31 25.58 -9.42
CA ILE A 183 2.04 24.28 -10.08
C ILE A 183 1.41 23.31 -9.12
N ILE A 184 2.02 23.06 -7.96
CA ILE A 184 1.50 22.12 -6.98
C ILE A 184 0.11 22.57 -6.49
N PRO A 185 -0.11 23.78 -5.95
CA PRO A 185 -1.42 24.17 -5.47
C PRO A 185 -2.53 24.09 -6.53
N SER A 186 -2.25 24.52 -7.76
CA SER A 186 -3.25 24.50 -8.85
C SER A 186 -3.57 23.06 -9.33
N SER A 187 -2.64 22.12 -9.19
CA SER A 187 -2.85 20.72 -9.58
C SER A 187 -3.47 19.85 -8.49
N LEU A 188 -3.46 20.29 -7.22
CA LEU A 188 -3.90 19.52 -6.06
C LEU A 188 -5.28 18.88 -6.21
N PRO A 189 -6.33 19.54 -6.74
CA PRO A 189 -7.65 18.92 -6.88
C PRO A 189 -7.62 17.63 -7.71
N LEU A 190 -6.87 17.64 -8.83
CA LEU A 190 -6.72 16.46 -9.69
C LEU A 190 -5.73 15.42 -9.11
N VAL A 191 -4.69 15.87 -8.40
CA VAL A 191 -3.81 14.97 -7.65
C VAL A 191 -4.62 14.18 -6.61
N PHE A 192 -5.44 14.85 -5.81
CA PHE A 192 -6.28 14.18 -4.81
C PHE A 192 -7.36 13.30 -5.43
N ALA A 193 -7.93 13.68 -6.58
CA ALA A 193 -8.82 12.82 -7.34
C ALA A 193 -8.12 11.52 -7.77
N GLY A 194 -6.87 11.64 -8.25
CA GLY A 194 -6.03 10.49 -8.60
C GLY A 194 -5.70 9.61 -7.39
N LEU A 195 -5.31 10.21 -6.28
CA LEU A 195 -5.00 9.49 -5.04
C LEU A 195 -6.23 8.75 -4.48
N ARG A 196 -7.41 9.34 -4.57
CA ARG A 196 -8.66 8.69 -4.18
C ARG A 196 -8.93 7.42 -5.00
N ILE A 197 -8.80 7.50 -6.33
CA ILE A 197 -8.95 6.34 -7.21
C ILE A 197 -7.88 5.30 -6.89
N SER A 198 -6.63 5.72 -6.68
CA SER A 198 -5.51 4.85 -6.31
C SER A 198 -5.73 4.09 -5.02
N LEU A 199 -6.25 4.76 -3.98
CA LEU A 199 -6.55 4.11 -2.70
C LEU A 199 -7.69 3.08 -2.85
N GLY A 200 -8.73 3.40 -3.63
CA GLY A 200 -9.83 2.48 -3.92
C GLY A 200 -9.37 1.23 -4.68
N VAL A 201 -8.55 1.41 -5.73
CA VAL A 201 -7.94 0.30 -6.47
C VAL A 201 -7.01 -0.51 -5.56
N GLY A 202 -6.16 0.16 -4.77
CA GLY A 202 -5.25 -0.47 -3.82
C GLY A 202 -5.98 -1.32 -2.78
N TRP A 203 -7.09 -0.83 -2.24
CA TRP A 203 -7.92 -1.58 -1.29
C TRP A 203 -8.51 -2.85 -1.90
N MET A 204 -9.07 -2.77 -3.09
CA MET A 204 -9.60 -3.93 -3.80
C MET A 204 -8.52 -4.98 -4.12
N VAL A 205 -7.36 -4.51 -4.59
CA VAL A 205 -6.21 -5.37 -4.94
C VAL A 205 -5.63 -6.05 -3.71
N LEU A 206 -5.57 -5.34 -2.56
CA LEU A 206 -5.03 -5.88 -1.33
C LEU A 206 -5.74 -7.14 -0.88
N ILE A 207 -7.08 -7.16 -0.90
CA ILE A 207 -7.87 -8.32 -0.44
C ILE A 207 -7.51 -9.56 -1.27
N ALA A 208 -7.37 -9.41 -2.58
CA ALA A 208 -6.94 -10.51 -3.45
C ALA A 208 -5.47 -10.91 -3.20
N ALA A 209 -4.59 -9.95 -2.98
CA ALA A 209 -3.18 -10.21 -2.70
C ALA A 209 -2.99 -10.96 -1.37
N GLU A 210 -3.68 -10.56 -0.30
CA GLU A 210 -3.65 -11.24 1.00
C GLU A 210 -4.18 -12.68 0.93
N ALA A 211 -5.26 -12.90 0.17
CA ALA A 211 -5.83 -14.24 -0.01
C ALA A 211 -4.82 -15.21 -0.69
N LEU A 212 -4.07 -14.72 -1.67
CA LEU A 212 -3.15 -15.53 -2.46
C LEU A 212 -1.74 -15.63 -1.87
N SER A 213 -1.28 -14.59 -1.15
CA SER A 213 0.07 -14.57 -0.54
C SER A 213 0.13 -15.23 0.83
N SER A 214 -1.00 -15.68 1.37
CA SER A 214 -1.13 -16.15 2.76
C SER A 214 -0.67 -15.11 3.80
N SER A 215 -0.67 -13.83 3.43
CA SER A 215 -0.41 -12.71 4.33
C SER A 215 -1.54 -12.57 5.32
N ASP A 216 -1.24 -12.46 6.61
CA ASP A 216 -2.29 -12.25 7.62
C ASP A 216 -3.05 -10.95 7.30
N GLY A 217 -4.38 -11.06 7.13
CA GLY A 217 -5.27 -9.95 6.79
C GLY A 217 -6.68 -10.43 6.46
N LEU A 218 -7.57 -9.50 6.12
CA LEU A 218 -8.97 -9.80 5.80
C LEU A 218 -9.10 -10.74 4.59
N GLY A 219 -8.23 -10.59 3.58
CA GLY A 219 -8.25 -11.45 2.40
C GLY A 219 -7.92 -12.90 2.75
N LYS A 220 -6.90 -13.13 3.59
CA LYS A 220 -6.58 -14.47 4.09
C LYS A 220 -7.71 -15.06 4.94
N TYR A 221 -8.32 -14.24 5.80
CA TYR A 221 -9.45 -14.70 6.61
C TYR A 221 -10.58 -15.22 5.74
N VAL A 222 -10.96 -14.48 4.69
CA VAL A 222 -11.99 -14.91 3.74
C VAL A 222 -11.59 -16.20 3.04
N TRP A 223 -10.32 -16.34 2.66
CA TRP A 223 -9.80 -17.54 2.00
C TRP A 223 -9.81 -18.76 2.92
N ASP A 224 -9.35 -18.61 4.17
CA ASP A 224 -9.33 -19.67 5.17
C ASP A 224 -10.75 -20.15 5.50
N GLU A 225 -11.72 -19.24 5.66
CA GLU A 225 -13.12 -19.59 5.88
C GLU A 225 -13.73 -20.27 4.65
N TYR A 226 -13.36 -19.86 3.44
CA TYR A 226 -13.81 -20.53 2.21
C TYR A 226 -13.33 -21.97 2.15
N GLN A 227 -12.09 -22.24 2.53
CA GLN A 227 -11.54 -23.61 2.57
C GLN A 227 -12.19 -24.47 3.65
N ASN A 228 -12.61 -23.91 4.77
CA ASN A 228 -13.28 -24.62 5.85
C ASN A 228 -14.66 -25.18 5.42
N GLY A 229 -15.38 -24.54 4.51
CA GLY A 229 -16.59 -25.03 3.86
C GLY A 229 -17.80 -25.32 4.77
N SER A 230 -17.79 -24.88 6.04
CA SER A 230 -18.90 -25.09 6.97
C SER A 230 -20.00 -24.03 6.78
N SER A 231 -21.23 -24.31 7.22
CA SER A 231 -22.33 -23.33 7.19
C SER A 231 -21.99 -22.06 7.98
N GLN A 232 -21.25 -22.19 9.09
CA GLN A 232 -20.76 -21.06 9.87
C GLN A 232 -19.70 -20.26 9.11
N SER A 233 -18.84 -20.92 8.35
CA SER A 233 -17.82 -20.26 7.52
C SER A 233 -18.44 -19.40 6.43
N PHE A 234 -19.54 -19.81 5.82
CA PHE A 234 -20.26 -18.98 4.85
C PHE A 234 -20.81 -17.69 5.49
N ALA A 235 -21.36 -17.77 6.70
CA ALA A 235 -21.81 -16.58 7.42
C ALA A 235 -20.63 -15.64 7.75
N ASN A 236 -19.49 -16.19 8.13
CA ASN A 236 -18.26 -15.42 8.41
C ASN A 236 -17.70 -14.73 7.15
N ILE A 237 -17.76 -15.38 5.97
CA ILE A 237 -17.37 -14.78 4.69
C ILE A 237 -18.26 -13.59 4.37
N ILE A 238 -19.57 -13.75 4.50
CA ILE A 238 -20.54 -12.67 4.24
C ILE A 238 -20.25 -11.48 5.17
N LEU A 239 -20.05 -11.74 6.46
CA LEU A 239 -19.68 -10.71 7.43
C LEU A 239 -18.38 -9.99 7.05
N ALA A 240 -17.35 -10.73 6.67
CA ALA A 240 -16.07 -10.16 6.24
C ALA A 240 -16.23 -9.29 4.98
N CYS A 241 -17.06 -9.72 4.00
CA CYS A 241 -17.36 -8.92 2.81
C CYS A 241 -18.03 -7.59 3.16
N PHE A 242 -18.97 -7.58 4.12
CA PHE A 242 -19.59 -6.34 4.60
C PHE A 242 -18.54 -5.44 5.28
N ILE A 243 -17.67 -5.99 6.12
CA ILE A 243 -16.60 -5.23 6.78
C ILE A 243 -15.67 -4.60 5.73
N VAL A 244 -15.24 -5.35 4.72
CA VAL A 244 -14.40 -4.85 3.61
C VAL A 244 -15.09 -3.69 2.89
N GLY A 245 -16.39 -3.83 2.58
CA GLY A 245 -17.19 -2.79 1.93
C GLY A 245 -17.32 -1.51 2.78
N ILE A 246 -17.60 -1.66 4.08
CA ILE A 246 -17.72 -0.54 5.02
C ILE A 246 -16.39 0.20 5.14
N ILE A 247 -15.28 -0.52 5.28
CA ILE A 247 -13.94 0.08 5.37
C ILE A 247 -13.62 0.84 4.06
N GLY A 248 -13.84 0.22 2.90
CA GLY A 248 -13.65 0.88 1.61
C GLY A 248 -14.46 2.17 1.48
N PHE A 249 -15.71 2.17 1.95
CA PHE A 249 -16.54 3.37 2.00
C PHE A 249 -15.94 4.46 2.91
N PHE A 250 -15.45 4.11 4.10
CA PHE A 250 -14.82 5.08 4.99
C PHE A 250 -13.52 5.65 4.41
N LEU A 251 -12.68 4.81 3.79
CA LEU A 251 -11.47 5.24 3.10
C LEU A 251 -11.78 6.26 1.99
N ASP A 252 -12.83 5.98 1.18
CA ASP A 252 -13.29 6.92 0.15
C ASP A 252 -13.78 8.25 0.76
N ARG A 253 -14.55 8.21 1.86
CA ARG A 253 -15.02 9.42 2.54
C ARG A 253 -13.89 10.28 3.12
N ILE A 254 -12.88 9.64 3.71
CA ILE A 254 -11.69 10.33 4.21
C ILE A 254 -10.98 11.06 3.05
N MET A 255 -10.80 10.39 1.91
CA MET A 255 -10.16 11.01 0.74
C MET A 255 -10.97 12.17 0.16
N ILE A 256 -12.30 12.09 0.15
CA ILE A 256 -13.17 13.23 -0.26
C ILE A 256 -13.00 14.41 0.68
N VAL A 257 -12.97 14.19 1.98
CA VAL A 257 -12.77 15.26 2.96
C VAL A 257 -11.39 15.90 2.78
N LEU A 258 -10.34 15.11 2.63
CA LEU A 258 -9.00 15.60 2.35
C LEU A 258 -8.94 16.40 1.04
N GLN A 259 -9.58 15.90 -0.02
CA GLN A 259 -9.67 16.62 -1.30
C GLN A 259 -10.35 17.96 -1.14
N ARG A 260 -11.48 18.05 -0.42
CA ARG A 260 -12.20 19.32 -0.17
C ARG A 260 -11.40 20.31 0.67
N LEU A 261 -10.64 19.83 1.66
CA LEU A 261 -9.80 20.70 2.50
C LEU A 261 -8.65 21.36 1.71
N VAL A 262 -8.20 20.70 0.66
CA VAL A 262 -7.06 21.14 -0.16
C VAL A 262 -7.51 21.82 -1.45
N SER A 263 -8.68 21.47 -1.97
CA SER A 263 -9.32 22.19 -3.08
C SER A 263 -9.91 23.49 -2.53
N PHE A 264 -9.28 24.61 -2.83
CA PHE A 264 -9.90 25.92 -2.65
C PHE A 264 -11.10 25.95 -3.59
N ASP A 265 -12.30 25.79 -3.03
CA ASP A 265 -13.55 25.95 -3.74
C ASP A 265 -13.67 27.46 -4.03
N ASP A 266 -13.34 27.87 -5.26
CA ASP A 266 -13.79 29.16 -5.77
C ASP A 266 -15.31 29.07 -5.81
N GLY A 267 -15.96 29.64 -4.79
CA GLY A 267 -17.40 29.61 -4.56
C GLY A 267 -18.21 30.37 -5.65
N SER A 268 -17.97 30.02 -6.91
CA SER A 268 -18.65 30.57 -8.09
C SER A 268 -19.19 29.46 -9.00
N SER A 269 -20.16 28.67 -8.50
CA SER A 269 -21.14 28.04 -9.39
C SER A 269 -22.32 27.45 -8.63
N THR A 270 -23.13 28.31 -7.99
CA THR A 270 -24.55 28.04 -7.77
C THR A 270 -25.30 29.33 -8.06
N ALA A 271 -25.57 29.57 -9.32
CA ALA A 271 -26.66 30.41 -9.80
C ALA A 271 -27.36 29.65 -10.91
#